data_a7c322aaf4d5d65d992368bf1267d9cf
#
_entry.id   a7c322aaf4d5d65d992368bf1267d9cf
#
_cell.length_a   1.000
_cell.length_b   1.000
_cell.length_c   1.000
_cell.angle_alpha   90.00
_cell.angle_beta   90.00
_cell.angle_gamma   90.00
#
_symmetry.space_group_name_H-M   'P 1'
#
loop_
_entity.id
_entity.type
_entity.pdbx_description
1 polymer ?
#
loop_
_entity_poly.entity_id
_entity_poly.type
_entity_poly.pdbx_seq_one_letter_code
_entity_poly.pdbx_strand_id
1 'polypeptide(L)'
;MAWPGVIKHYQKFLSLKNDEFIVTLLEGNTPLIQAGRLKDYINHGIRLFLKHEGLNPTSSFKDRGMTMAVSKAKEAGSKAVICASTGNTSASAAAYAARAGMRAFVLIPEGKIALGKLSQAMMHGSKVIQIEGNFDEALNLVREISEKYPITLVNSLNPYRIEGQMTAAFEVCDHLGFCPTYHALPVGNAGNITAYWKGYKEYKKHGIIDRLPKMIGFQAEGAAPIVRGHVVEKPETIATAIRIGNPASWKKAEEARDESGGLIDMVSDQEILAAYKLVAETEGVFCEPASAASIAGVIKKNKEGMFHEGDVIVCTLTGHGLKDPENAIKVSEKPVTLPVNLKEVLKVLGF
;
A
#
# COMPACT_ATOMS: atom_id res chain seq x y z
N MET A 1 19.69 1.36 -19.06
CA MET A 1 18.76 2.48 -19.35
C MET A 1 18.16 2.96 -18.04
N ALA A 2 17.87 4.25 -17.90
CA ALA A 2 17.17 4.76 -16.71
C ALA A 2 15.74 4.23 -16.64
N TRP A 3 15.20 4.09 -15.44
CA TRP A 3 13.81 3.64 -15.24
C TRP A 3 12.82 4.67 -15.80
N PRO A 4 11.89 4.28 -16.67
CA PRO A 4 11.00 5.23 -17.36
C PRO A 4 9.63 5.42 -16.68
N GLY A 5 9.39 4.80 -15.53
CA GLY A 5 8.08 4.68 -14.89
C GLY A 5 7.30 3.45 -15.36
N VAL A 6 6.29 3.05 -14.56
CA VAL A 6 5.59 1.77 -14.77
C VAL A 6 4.83 1.68 -16.09
N ILE A 7 4.22 2.79 -16.54
CA ILE A 7 3.43 2.77 -17.78
C ILE A 7 4.33 2.45 -18.96
N LYS A 8 5.41 3.19 -19.13
CA LYS A 8 6.31 3.00 -20.27
C LYS A 8 7.02 1.66 -20.24
N HIS A 9 7.41 1.20 -19.05
CA HIS A 9 8.11 -0.08 -18.89
C HIS A 9 7.21 -1.28 -19.18
N TYR A 10 5.96 -1.24 -18.70
CA TYR A 10 5.00 -2.35 -18.83
C TYR A 10 3.86 -2.07 -19.84
N GLN A 11 4.07 -1.17 -20.78
CA GLN A 11 3.05 -0.67 -21.73
C GLN A 11 2.31 -1.79 -22.47
N LYS A 12 2.99 -2.90 -22.79
CA LYS A 12 2.37 -4.06 -23.47
C LYS A 12 1.21 -4.69 -22.67
N PHE A 13 1.23 -4.55 -21.34
CA PHE A 13 0.20 -5.11 -20.44
C PHE A 13 -0.86 -4.09 -20.01
N LEU A 14 -0.67 -2.82 -20.34
CA LEU A 14 -1.52 -1.72 -19.89
C LEU A 14 -2.40 -1.18 -21.01
N SER A 15 -3.55 -0.63 -20.63
CA SER A 15 -4.52 -0.10 -21.60
C SER A 15 -4.15 1.25 -22.22
N LEU A 16 -3.21 1.99 -21.61
CA LEU A 16 -2.71 3.25 -22.16
C LEU A 16 -1.65 2.96 -23.23
N LYS A 17 -1.94 3.32 -24.49
CA LYS A 17 -1.06 3.04 -25.64
C LYS A 17 -0.37 4.27 -26.20
N ASN A 18 -0.96 5.46 -26.03
CA ASN A 18 -0.39 6.71 -26.55
C ASN A 18 0.50 7.36 -25.47
N ASP A 19 1.79 7.51 -25.78
CA ASP A 19 2.80 8.07 -24.91
C ASP A 19 2.53 9.54 -24.52
N GLU A 20 1.81 10.30 -25.36
CA GLU A 20 1.46 11.72 -25.12
C GLU A 20 0.67 11.93 -23.83
N PHE A 21 -0.13 10.92 -23.44
CA PHE A 21 -0.98 10.99 -22.25
C PHE A 21 -0.28 10.47 -20.99
N ILE A 22 0.94 9.92 -21.11
CA ILE A 22 1.67 9.40 -19.95
C ILE A 22 1.97 10.51 -18.96
N VAL A 23 1.49 10.34 -17.74
CA VAL A 23 1.79 11.19 -16.59
C VAL A 23 2.58 10.35 -15.59
N THR A 24 3.86 10.62 -15.42
CA THR A 24 4.74 9.85 -14.54
C THR A 24 5.60 10.75 -13.66
N LEU A 25 5.88 10.27 -12.46
CA LEU A 25 6.88 10.75 -11.52
C LEU A 25 8.00 9.70 -11.34
N LEU A 26 8.13 8.77 -12.30
CA LEU A 26 9.05 7.64 -12.31
C LEU A 26 8.78 6.65 -11.18
N GLU A 27 7.50 6.46 -10.85
CA GLU A 27 7.03 5.46 -9.88
C GLU A 27 7.38 4.03 -10.33
N GLY A 28 7.40 3.11 -9.38
CA GLY A 28 7.81 1.72 -9.61
C GLY A 28 9.30 1.49 -9.44
N ASN A 29 9.79 0.34 -9.88
CA ASN A 29 11.15 -0.13 -9.64
C ASN A 29 11.54 -0.03 -8.16
N THR A 30 10.57 -0.29 -7.29
CA THR A 30 10.78 -0.25 -5.84
C THR A 30 11.62 -1.43 -5.39
N PRO A 31 12.49 -1.27 -4.40
CA PRO A 31 13.34 -2.36 -3.94
C PRO A 31 12.56 -3.60 -3.51
N LEU A 32 13.10 -4.76 -3.85
CA LEU A 32 12.76 -6.05 -3.26
C LEU A 32 13.92 -6.47 -2.37
N ILE A 33 13.81 -6.16 -1.06
CA ILE A 33 14.89 -6.33 -0.09
C ILE A 33 14.81 -7.73 0.49
N GLN A 34 15.90 -8.50 0.42
CA GLN A 34 16.00 -9.78 1.11
C GLN A 34 16.14 -9.53 2.62
N ALA A 35 15.20 -10.02 3.41
CA ALA A 35 15.16 -9.84 4.86
C ALA A 35 15.99 -10.92 5.56
N GLY A 36 17.29 -10.66 5.66
CA GLY A 36 18.25 -11.65 6.17
C GLY A 36 18.16 -11.88 7.67
N ARG A 37 17.99 -10.83 8.46
CA ARG A 37 17.89 -10.91 9.92
C ARG A 37 16.46 -11.19 10.40
N LEU A 38 15.47 -10.58 9.75
CA LEU A 38 14.06 -10.78 10.13
C LEU A 38 13.63 -12.23 9.96
N LYS A 39 14.09 -12.94 8.91
CA LYS A 39 13.78 -14.36 8.71
C LYS A 39 14.20 -15.23 9.90
N ASP A 40 15.29 -14.88 10.59
CA ASP A 40 15.80 -15.63 11.71
C ASP A 40 14.86 -15.61 12.94
N TYR A 41 14.02 -14.58 13.04
CA TYR A 41 12.93 -14.51 14.03
C TYR A 41 11.67 -15.28 13.60
N ILE A 42 11.59 -15.71 12.35
CA ILE A 42 10.43 -16.40 11.77
C ILE A 42 10.77 -17.86 11.53
N ASN A 43 11.60 -18.15 10.54
CA ASN A 43 11.99 -19.50 10.15
C ASN A 43 13.27 -19.44 9.30
N HIS A 44 14.35 -20.09 9.74
CA HIS A 44 15.63 -20.10 9.03
C HIS A 44 15.57 -20.76 7.66
N GLY A 45 14.63 -21.70 7.44
CA GLY A 45 14.49 -22.43 6.19
C GLY A 45 13.82 -21.66 5.05
N ILE A 46 13.19 -20.52 5.33
CA ILE A 46 12.51 -19.70 4.30
C ILE A 46 13.42 -18.64 3.68
N ARG A 47 13.01 -18.14 2.52
CA ARG A 47 13.55 -16.93 1.91
C ARG A 47 12.50 -15.82 2.00
N LEU A 48 12.77 -14.78 2.79
CA LEU A 48 11.85 -13.68 3.02
C LEU A 48 12.31 -12.43 2.28
N PHE A 49 11.39 -11.78 1.59
CA PHE A 49 11.62 -10.54 0.85
C PHE A 49 10.60 -9.47 1.23
N LEU A 50 11.03 -8.23 1.27
CA LEU A 50 10.22 -7.05 1.52
C LEU A 50 10.11 -6.22 0.24
N LYS A 51 8.92 -6.15 -0.36
CA LYS A 51 8.63 -5.24 -1.48
C LYS A 51 8.31 -3.86 -0.95
N HIS A 52 9.29 -2.96 -0.97
CA HIS A 52 9.23 -1.67 -0.30
C HIS A 52 8.53 -0.59 -1.14
N GLU A 53 7.21 -0.66 -1.23
CA GLU A 53 6.37 0.29 -1.98
C GLU A 53 6.36 1.72 -1.38
N GLY A 54 6.82 1.87 -0.15
CA GLY A 54 7.02 3.18 0.50
C GLY A 54 8.06 4.07 -0.17
N LEU A 55 8.87 3.53 -1.08
CA LEU A 55 9.86 4.29 -1.86
C LEU A 55 9.35 4.80 -3.21
N ASN A 56 8.07 4.68 -3.49
CA ASN A 56 7.43 5.41 -4.59
C ASN A 56 7.44 6.94 -4.32
N PRO A 57 7.29 7.79 -5.35
CA PRO A 57 7.42 9.26 -5.25
C PRO A 57 6.61 9.94 -4.14
N THR A 58 5.37 9.48 -3.88
CA THR A 58 4.56 10.02 -2.77
C THR A 58 4.56 9.13 -1.54
N SER A 59 5.56 8.26 -1.44
CA SER A 59 5.81 7.38 -0.30
C SER A 59 4.77 6.29 -0.08
N SER A 60 4.10 5.82 -1.15
CA SER A 60 3.20 4.66 -1.07
C SER A 60 2.92 4.00 -2.43
N PHE A 61 2.45 2.74 -2.39
CA PHE A 61 2.03 1.97 -3.57
C PHE A 61 0.91 2.65 -4.40
N LYS A 62 0.25 3.68 -3.85
CA LYS A 62 -0.84 4.38 -4.53
C LYS A 62 -0.38 5.01 -5.85
N ASP A 63 0.89 5.36 -5.97
CA ASP A 63 1.46 5.99 -7.14
C ASP A 63 1.34 5.13 -8.40
N ARG A 64 1.50 3.81 -8.27
CA ARG A 64 1.33 2.88 -9.40
C ARG A 64 -0.06 2.95 -10.04
N GLY A 65 -1.08 2.97 -9.19
CA GLY A 65 -2.45 3.11 -9.68
C GLY A 65 -2.76 4.54 -10.13
N MET A 66 -2.14 5.53 -9.51
CA MET A 66 -2.45 6.93 -9.77
C MET A 66 -1.85 7.39 -11.11
N THR A 67 -0.64 6.95 -11.45
CA THR A 67 -0.06 7.23 -12.77
C THR A 67 -1.01 6.79 -13.90
N MET A 68 -1.59 5.57 -13.80
CA MET A 68 -2.56 5.06 -14.77
C MET A 68 -3.87 5.85 -14.76
N ALA A 69 -4.45 6.08 -13.56
CA ALA A 69 -5.73 6.76 -13.43
C ALA A 69 -5.67 8.20 -13.97
N VAL A 70 -4.60 8.94 -13.66
CA VAL A 70 -4.42 10.33 -14.12
C VAL A 70 -4.08 10.38 -15.62
N SER A 71 -3.25 9.46 -16.12
CA SER A 71 -2.96 9.35 -17.55
C SER A 71 -4.22 9.05 -18.35
N LYS A 72 -5.08 8.15 -17.88
CA LYS A 72 -6.38 7.85 -18.51
C LYS A 72 -7.36 9.02 -18.38
N ALA A 73 -7.34 9.78 -17.30
CA ALA A 73 -8.11 11.00 -17.15
C ALA A 73 -7.67 12.07 -18.19
N LYS A 74 -6.36 12.22 -18.39
CA LYS A 74 -5.79 13.11 -19.41
C LYS A 74 -6.19 12.68 -20.82
N GLU A 75 -6.10 11.38 -21.13
CA GLU A 75 -6.54 10.80 -22.41
C GLU A 75 -8.04 11.07 -22.68
N ALA A 76 -8.87 11.00 -21.64
CA ALA A 76 -10.31 11.29 -21.70
C ALA A 76 -10.64 12.80 -21.72
N GLY A 77 -9.65 13.70 -21.69
CA GLY A 77 -9.87 15.14 -21.71
C GLY A 77 -10.42 15.72 -20.39
N SER A 78 -10.30 15.02 -19.29
CA SER A 78 -10.76 15.49 -17.97
C SER A 78 -10.04 16.78 -17.55
N LYS A 79 -10.76 17.70 -16.93
CA LYS A 79 -10.21 18.97 -16.45
C LYS A 79 -9.65 18.91 -15.05
N ALA A 80 -10.04 17.89 -14.30
CA ALA A 80 -9.62 17.69 -12.91
C ALA A 80 -9.77 16.23 -12.49
N VAL A 81 -9.13 15.89 -11.38
CA VAL A 81 -9.38 14.63 -10.66
C VAL A 81 -9.96 14.92 -9.29
N ILE A 82 -10.72 13.96 -8.76
CA ILE A 82 -11.37 14.07 -7.45
C ILE A 82 -11.25 12.75 -6.69
N CYS A 83 -11.07 12.85 -5.36
CA CYS A 83 -11.13 11.68 -4.49
C CYS A 83 -11.68 12.03 -3.11
N ALA A 84 -12.27 11.03 -2.43
CA ALA A 84 -12.58 11.06 -1.02
C ALA A 84 -11.48 10.28 -0.27
N SER A 85 -10.54 11.00 0.38
CA SER A 85 -9.44 10.36 1.12
C SER A 85 -8.66 11.36 1.97
N THR A 86 -8.29 10.96 3.19
CA THR A 86 -7.41 11.74 4.09
C THR A 86 -5.96 11.25 4.11
N GLY A 87 -5.57 10.28 3.25
CA GLY A 87 -4.28 9.60 3.37
C GLY A 87 -3.52 9.44 2.05
N ASN A 88 -2.91 8.25 1.86
CA ASN A 88 -2.03 7.97 0.71
C ASN A 88 -2.68 8.22 -0.66
N THR A 89 -4.00 8.03 -0.80
CA THR A 89 -4.69 8.27 -2.07
C THR A 89 -4.74 9.76 -2.42
N SER A 90 -5.07 10.63 -1.47
CA SER A 90 -5.11 12.09 -1.71
C SER A 90 -3.73 12.66 -2.02
N ALA A 91 -2.70 12.21 -1.30
CA ALA A 91 -1.32 12.62 -1.56
C ALA A 91 -0.88 12.27 -2.99
N SER A 92 -1.13 11.04 -3.41
CA SER A 92 -0.80 10.57 -4.75
C SER A 92 -1.63 11.28 -5.83
N ALA A 93 -2.96 11.41 -5.62
CA ALA A 93 -3.84 12.12 -6.57
C ALA A 93 -3.39 13.57 -6.82
N ALA A 94 -3.04 14.29 -5.76
CA ALA A 94 -2.57 15.66 -5.85
C ALA A 94 -1.25 15.78 -6.63
N ALA A 95 -0.27 14.90 -6.35
CA ALA A 95 1.03 14.89 -7.00
C ALA A 95 0.93 14.62 -8.50
N TYR A 96 0.18 13.57 -8.88
CA TYR A 96 0.03 13.21 -10.30
C TYR A 96 -0.85 14.20 -11.07
N ALA A 97 -1.88 14.79 -10.43
CA ALA A 97 -2.65 15.88 -11.03
C ALA A 97 -1.78 17.11 -11.30
N ALA A 98 -0.97 17.53 -10.33
CA ALA A 98 0.00 18.62 -10.49
C ALA A 98 0.96 18.33 -11.66
N ARG A 99 1.49 17.10 -11.74
CA ARG A 99 2.36 16.67 -12.85
C ARG A 99 1.68 16.71 -14.20
N ALA A 100 0.35 16.45 -14.23
CA ALA A 100 -0.47 16.49 -15.45
C ALA A 100 -0.94 17.89 -15.85
N GLY A 101 -0.71 18.92 -15.02
CA GLY A 101 -1.30 20.24 -15.19
C GLY A 101 -2.82 20.27 -14.94
N MET A 102 -3.34 19.30 -14.17
CA MET A 102 -4.76 19.17 -13.85
C MET A 102 -5.03 19.65 -12.41
N ARG A 103 -6.25 20.09 -12.14
CA ARG A 103 -6.69 20.39 -10.77
C ARG A 103 -6.98 19.11 -10.01
N ALA A 104 -6.66 19.10 -8.70
CA ALA A 104 -7.02 18.01 -7.80
C ALA A 104 -7.97 18.50 -6.71
N PHE A 105 -9.04 17.75 -6.47
CA PHE A 105 -9.99 17.98 -5.40
C PHE A 105 -10.00 16.81 -4.44
N VAL A 106 -9.94 17.10 -3.15
CA VAL A 106 -9.98 16.11 -2.06
C VAL A 106 -11.17 16.43 -1.17
N LEU A 107 -12.18 15.55 -1.13
CA LEU A 107 -13.31 15.66 -0.24
C LEU A 107 -13.09 14.82 1.01
N ILE A 108 -13.38 15.38 2.17
CA ILE A 108 -13.24 14.71 3.47
C ILE A 108 -14.40 15.10 4.39
N PRO A 109 -14.80 14.22 5.33
CA PRO A 109 -15.75 14.57 6.36
C PRO A 109 -15.19 15.66 7.30
N GLU A 110 -16.05 16.54 7.77
CA GLU A 110 -15.71 17.54 8.79
C GLU A 110 -15.22 16.87 10.09
N GLY A 111 -14.30 17.54 10.81
CA GLY A 111 -13.84 17.14 12.14
C GLY A 111 -12.85 15.97 12.21
N LYS A 112 -12.55 15.29 11.10
CA LYS A 112 -11.62 14.15 11.07
C LYS A 112 -10.32 14.45 10.31
N ILE A 113 -9.73 15.63 10.58
CA ILE A 113 -8.53 16.07 9.89
C ILE A 113 -7.29 15.84 10.74
N ALA A 114 -6.48 14.88 10.36
CA ALA A 114 -5.06 14.93 10.67
C ALA A 114 -4.38 15.79 9.59
N LEU A 115 -4.19 17.07 9.82
CA LEU A 115 -3.56 18.00 8.87
C LEU A 115 -2.21 17.47 8.36
N GLY A 116 -1.44 16.78 9.21
CA GLY A 116 -0.20 16.13 8.83
C GLY A 116 -0.37 15.09 7.71
N LYS A 117 -1.48 14.35 7.67
CA LYS A 117 -1.77 13.38 6.60
C LYS A 117 -2.20 14.04 5.29
N LEU A 118 -2.75 15.24 5.35
CA LEU A 118 -3.16 16.03 4.18
C LEU A 118 -2.09 17.00 3.70
N SER A 119 -1.05 17.24 4.49
CA SER A 119 0.00 18.22 4.19
C SER A 119 0.61 18.01 2.80
N GLN A 120 0.86 16.77 2.43
CA GLN A 120 1.42 16.42 1.13
C GLN A 120 0.44 16.76 -0.02
N ALA A 121 -0.85 16.46 0.13
CA ALA A 121 -1.86 16.80 -0.86
C ALA A 121 -2.01 18.32 -1.01
N MET A 122 -2.04 19.04 0.11
CA MET A 122 -2.13 20.51 0.13
C MET A 122 -0.89 21.15 -0.51
N MET A 123 0.31 20.65 -0.21
CA MET A 123 1.55 21.17 -0.76
C MET A 123 1.65 20.97 -2.28
N HIS A 124 1.03 19.92 -2.83
CA HIS A 124 0.88 19.71 -4.27
C HIS A 124 -0.25 20.54 -4.89
N GLY A 125 -0.84 21.48 -4.17
CA GLY A 125 -1.83 22.44 -4.68
C GLY A 125 -3.23 21.87 -4.83
N SER A 126 -3.58 20.74 -4.19
CA SER A 126 -4.95 20.26 -4.20
C SER A 126 -5.87 21.14 -3.36
N LYS A 127 -7.12 21.32 -3.83
CA LYS A 127 -8.16 21.93 -3.02
C LYS A 127 -8.80 20.89 -2.13
N VAL A 128 -8.55 20.99 -0.82
CA VAL A 128 -9.21 20.15 0.18
C VAL A 128 -10.53 20.80 0.58
N ILE A 129 -11.61 20.03 0.52
CA ILE A 129 -12.97 20.47 0.82
C ILE A 129 -13.51 19.58 1.93
N GLN A 130 -13.92 20.19 3.03
CA GLN A 130 -14.63 19.50 4.10
C GLN A 130 -16.12 19.54 3.81
N ILE A 131 -16.79 18.43 4.03
CA ILE A 131 -18.24 18.34 3.94
C ILE A 131 -18.82 17.99 5.33
N GLU A 132 -19.97 18.54 5.62
CA GLU A 132 -20.80 18.13 6.75
C GLU A 132 -21.38 16.75 6.42
N GLY A 133 -20.87 15.70 7.07
CA GLY A 133 -21.28 14.31 6.79
C GLY A 133 -20.20 13.28 7.11
N ASN A 134 -20.42 12.04 6.69
CA ASN A 134 -19.52 10.93 6.89
C ASN A 134 -18.72 10.59 5.60
N PHE A 135 -17.83 9.58 5.70
CA PHE A 135 -16.98 9.18 4.59
C PHE A 135 -17.77 8.60 3.40
N ASP A 136 -18.86 7.87 3.66
CA ASP A 136 -19.67 7.26 2.60
C ASP A 136 -20.46 8.33 1.83
N GLU A 137 -20.93 9.35 2.52
CA GLU A 137 -21.56 10.53 1.90
C GLU A 137 -20.56 11.29 1.03
N ALA A 138 -19.32 11.50 1.52
CA ALA A 138 -18.25 12.10 0.72
C ALA A 138 -17.96 11.26 -0.55
N LEU A 139 -17.91 9.93 -0.42
CA LEU A 139 -17.64 9.02 -1.53
C LEU A 139 -18.80 9.03 -2.54
N ASN A 140 -20.05 9.07 -2.09
CA ASN A 140 -21.21 9.15 -2.97
C ASN A 140 -21.23 10.49 -3.74
N LEU A 141 -20.93 11.60 -3.05
CA LEU A 141 -20.86 12.91 -3.68
C LEU A 141 -19.77 12.97 -4.77
N VAL A 142 -18.57 12.43 -4.53
CA VAL A 142 -17.52 12.44 -5.56
C VAL A 142 -17.86 11.53 -6.74
N ARG A 143 -18.65 10.47 -6.56
CA ARG A 143 -19.20 9.65 -7.66
C ARG A 143 -20.17 10.47 -8.51
N GLU A 144 -21.14 11.10 -7.88
CA GLU A 144 -22.13 11.93 -8.57
C GLU A 144 -21.47 13.07 -9.35
N ILE A 145 -20.45 13.73 -8.78
CA ILE A 145 -19.68 14.76 -9.45
C ILE A 145 -18.98 14.19 -10.69
N SER A 146 -18.36 13.02 -10.58
CA SER A 146 -17.63 12.40 -11.69
C SER A 146 -18.53 11.94 -12.85
N GLU A 147 -19.80 11.63 -12.56
CA GLU A 147 -20.80 11.25 -13.57
C GLU A 147 -21.35 12.47 -14.35
N LYS A 148 -21.43 13.62 -13.69
CA LYS A 148 -22.09 14.82 -14.25
C LYS A 148 -21.12 15.86 -14.82
N TYR A 149 -19.85 15.82 -14.46
CA TYR A 149 -18.87 16.85 -14.81
C TYR A 149 -17.57 16.21 -15.36
N PRO A 150 -16.77 16.94 -16.16
CA PRO A 150 -15.50 16.45 -16.71
C PRO A 150 -14.40 16.35 -15.62
N ILE A 151 -14.69 15.64 -14.55
CA ILE A 151 -13.84 15.41 -13.39
C ILE A 151 -13.74 13.90 -13.16
N THR A 152 -12.54 13.35 -13.20
CA THR A 152 -12.34 11.90 -13.04
C THR A 152 -12.22 11.52 -11.56
N LEU A 153 -13.03 10.55 -11.12
CA LEU A 153 -12.90 9.91 -9.83
C LEU A 153 -11.66 9.00 -9.79
N VAL A 154 -10.77 9.22 -8.81
CA VAL A 154 -9.52 8.45 -8.68
C VAL A 154 -9.44 7.66 -7.35
N ASN A 155 -10.56 7.33 -6.75
CA ASN A 155 -10.67 6.39 -5.63
C ASN A 155 -10.36 4.94 -6.08
N SER A 156 -10.31 4.01 -5.14
CA SER A 156 -10.03 2.57 -5.38
C SER A 156 -11.01 1.88 -6.34
N LEU A 157 -12.16 2.48 -6.58
CA LEU A 157 -13.17 2.02 -7.55
C LEU A 157 -12.73 2.20 -9.01
N ASN A 158 -11.81 3.12 -9.27
CA ASN A 158 -11.32 3.37 -10.64
C ASN A 158 -10.53 2.14 -11.15
N PRO A 159 -10.95 1.50 -12.26
CA PRO A 159 -10.35 0.26 -12.74
C PRO A 159 -8.89 0.43 -13.17
N TYR A 160 -8.50 1.59 -13.64
CA TYR A 160 -7.13 1.89 -14.02
C TYR A 160 -6.17 1.91 -12.83
N ARG A 161 -6.70 2.12 -11.61
CA ARG A 161 -5.92 1.98 -10.38
C ARG A 161 -5.42 0.55 -10.18
N ILE A 162 -6.27 -0.44 -10.41
CA ILE A 162 -5.91 -1.86 -10.33
C ILE A 162 -4.90 -2.21 -11.42
N GLU A 163 -5.10 -1.67 -12.61
CA GLU A 163 -4.20 -1.91 -13.74
C GLU A 163 -2.78 -1.38 -13.48
N GLY A 164 -2.64 -0.17 -12.96
CA GLY A 164 -1.32 0.35 -12.57
C GLY A 164 -0.69 -0.41 -11.41
N GLN A 165 -1.48 -0.78 -10.39
CA GLN A 165 -0.98 -1.50 -9.21
C GLN A 165 -0.52 -2.93 -9.53
N MET A 166 -1.10 -3.61 -10.54
CA MET A 166 -0.68 -4.97 -10.91
C MET A 166 0.79 -5.06 -11.35
N THR A 167 1.38 -3.94 -11.79
CA THR A 167 2.80 -3.87 -12.19
C THR A 167 3.77 -4.20 -11.04
N ALA A 168 3.33 -4.08 -9.79
CA ALA A 168 4.15 -4.47 -8.64
C ALA A 168 4.38 -5.99 -8.58
N ALA A 169 3.41 -6.81 -9.02
CA ALA A 169 3.58 -8.25 -9.16
C ALA A 169 4.58 -8.59 -10.29
N PHE A 170 4.57 -7.81 -11.36
CA PHE A 170 5.54 -7.95 -12.44
C PHE A 170 6.96 -7.74 -11.93
N GLU A 171 7.19 -6.62 -11.25
CA GLU A 171 8.50 -6.31 -10.67
C GLU A 171 9.00 -7.37 -9.68
N VAL A 172 8.11 -7.98 -8.89
CA VAL A 172 8.49 -9.08 -8.00
C VAL A 172 9.02 -10.27 -8.81
N CYS A 173 8.33 -10.67 -9.87
CA CYS A 173 8.77 -11.77 -10.74
C CYS A 173 10.04 -11.42 -11.52
N ASP A 174 10.12 -10.20 -12.07
CA ASP A 174 11.28 -9.74 -12.83
C ASP A 174 12.55 -9.71 -11.94
N HIS A 175 12.40 -9.30 -10.68
CA HIS A 175 13.52 -9.25 -9.73
C HIS A 175 13.95 -10.64 -9.27
N LEU A 176 13.01 -11.55 -8.98
CA LEU A 176 13.31 -12.90 -8.51
C LEU A 176 13.75 -13.83 -9.65
N GLY A 177 13.32 -13.57 -10.89
CA GLY A 177 13.43 -14.49 -12.02
C GLY A 177 12.43 -15.65 -12.01
N PHE A 178 11.54 -15.68 -11.01
CA PHE A 178 10.49 -16.69 -10.82
C PHE A 178 9.34 -16.15 -9.95
N CYS A 179 8.25 -16.93 -9.83
CA CYS A 179 7.12 -16.59 -8.97
C CYS A 179 7.38 -17.04 -7.51
N PRO A 180 7.14 -16.20 -6.48
CA PRO A 180 7.29 -16.62 -5.08
C PRO A 180 6.30 -17.73 -4.71
N THR A 181 6.54 -18.44 -3.58
CA THR A 181 5.60 -19.43 -3.05
C THR A 181 4.37 -18.71 -2.43
N TYR A 182 4.61 -17.66 -1.66
CA TYR A 182 3.59 -16.87 -0.99
C TYR A 182 3.80 -15.39 -1.23
N HIS A 183 2.70 -14.64 -1.36
CA HIS A 183 2.73 -13.19 -1.35
C HIS A 183 1.82 -12.65 -0.24
N ALA A 184 2.43 -12.03 0.77
CA ALA A 184 1.76 -11.47 1.94
C ALA A 184 1.46 -9.98 1.76
N LEU A 185 0.21 -9.56 2.02
CA LEU A 185 -0.23 -8.17 1.86
C LEU A 185 -1.12 -7.72 3.00
N PRO A 186 -1.04 -6.43 3.40
CA PRO A 186 -2.09 -5.81 4.21
C PRO A 186 -3.38 -5.68 3.39
N VAL A 187 -4.52 -5.92 4.02
CA VAL A 187 -5.83 -5.84 3.37
C VAL A 187 -6.73 -4.83 4.09
N GLY A 188 -6.91 -3.66 3.47
CA GLY A 188 -7.91 -2.67 3.86
C GLY A 188 -9.05 -2.65 2.83
N ASN A 189 -8.97 -1.74 1.85
CA ASN A 189 -9.95 -1.64 0.77
C ASN A 189 -9.85 -2.77 -0.28
N ALA A 190 -8.96 -3.71 -0.06
CA ALA A 190 -8.73 -4.94 -0.83
C ALA A 190 -8.27 -4.77 -2.29
N GLY A 191 -8.10 -3.53 -2.77
CA GLY A 191 -7.64 -3.27 -4.13
C GLY A 191 -6.22 -3.76 -4.42
N ASN A 192 -5.34 -3.74 -3.41
CA ASN A 192 -3.94 -4.12 -3.61
C ASN A 192 -3.78 -5.63 -3.85
N ILE A 193 -4.38 -6.49 -3.01
CA ILE A 193 -4.36 -7.94 -3.20
C ILE A 193 -5.00 -8.34 -4.53
N THR A 194 -6.11 -7.68 -4.91
CA THR A 194 -6.77 -7.85 -6.22
C THR A 194 -5.81 -7.52 -7.38
N ALA A 195 -5.06 -6.42 -7.25
CA ALA A 195 -4.13 -5.98 -8.29
C ALA A 195 -2.93 -6.92 -8.44
N TYR A 196 -2.31 -7.33 -7.33
CA TYR A 196 -1.21 -8.31 -7.38
C TYR A 196 -1.66 -9.63 -7.97
N TRP A 197 -2.83 -10.14 -7.58
CA TRP A 197 -3.38 -11.37 -8.14
C TRP A 197 -3.62 -11.25 -9.65
N LYS A 198 -4.21 -10.15 -10.09
CA LYS A 198 -4.37 -9.85 -11.51
C LYS A 198 -3.02 -9.84 -12.24
N GLY A 199 -2.00 -9.23 -11.67
CA GLY A 199 -0.66 -9.17 -12.25
C GLY A 199 -0.02 -10.55 -12.40
N TYR A 200 -0.05 -11.38 -11.36
CA TYR A 200 0.46 -12.75 -11.45
C TYR A 200 -0.28 -13.59 -12.51
N LYS A 201 -1.62 -13.48 -12.58
CA LYS A 201 -2.41 -14.15 -13.62
C LYS A 201 -2.02 -13.68 -15.03
N GLU A 202 -1.78 -12.38 -15.21
CA GLU A 202 -1.38 -11.82 -16.50
C GLU A 202 0.01 -12.32 -16.92
N TYR A 203 1.00 -12.37 -16.01
CA TYR A 203 2.32 -12.94 -16.29
C TYR A 203 2.27 -14.43 -16.61
N LYS A 204 1.46 -15.21 -15.91
CA LYS A 204 1.25 -16.63 -16.23
C LYS A 204 0.61 -16.81 -17.61
N LYS A 205 -0.42 -16.04 -17.92
CA LYS A 205 -1.10 -16.06 -19.24
C LYS A 205 -0.15 -15.79 -20.39
N HIS A 206 0.87 -14.93 -20.19
CA HIS A 206 1.87 -14.60 -21.19
C HIS A 206 3.10 -15.52 -21.13
N GLY A 207 3.08 -16.58 -20.34
CA GLY A 207 4.17 -17.56 -20.24
C GLY A 207 5.46 -17.02 -19.60
N ILE A 208 5.40 -15.93 -18.87
CA ILE A 208 6.56 -15.31 -18.20
C ILE A 208 6.88 -16.07 -16.91
N ILE A 209 5.86 -16.56 -16.23
CA ILE A 209 5.98 -17.43 -15.06
C ILE A 209 5.19 -18.72 -15.29
N ASP A 210 5.65 -19.82 -14.71
CA ASP A 210 5.07 -21.17 -14.85
C ASP A 210 4.03 -21.50 -13.76
N ARG A 211 4.08 -20.81 -12.62
CA ARG A 211 3.19 -21.03 -11.47
C ARG A 211 2.64 -19.71 -10.92
N LEU A 212 1.64 -19.79 -10.05
CA LEU A 212 1.06 -18.68 -9.33
C LEU A 212 1.40 -18.77 -7.85
N PRO A 213 1.55 -17.64 -7.13
CA PRO A 213 1.77 -17.65 -5.69
C PRO A 213 0.47 -17.90 -4.93
N LYS A 214 0.56 -18.39 -3.70
CA LYS A 214 -0.54 -18.32 -2.76
C LYS A 214 -0.63 -16.89 -2.19
N MET A 215 -1.77 -16.24 -2.38
CA MET A 215 -2.02 -14.89 -1.86
C MET A 215 -2.46 -14.98 -0.40
N ILE A 216 -1.68 -14.36 0.50
CA ILE A 216 -2.00 -14.34 1.93
C ILE A 216 -2.23 -12.89 2.38
N GLY A 217 -3.49 -12.56 2.66
CA GLY A 217 -3.93 -11.23 3.05
C GLY A 217 -4.10 -11.09 4.57
N PHE A 218 -3.79 -9.92 5.13
CA PHE A 218 -3.96 -9.67 6.56
C PHE A 218 -4.69 -8.37 6.82
N GLN A 219 -5.83 -8.48 7.54
CA GLN A 219 -6.62 -7.37 8.04
C GLN A 219 -6.20 -7.05 9.48
N ALA A 220 -6.38 -5.81 9.92
CA ALA A 220 -6.29 -5.49 11.35
C ALA A 220 -7.52 -6.03 12.07
N GLU A 221 -7.36 -6.64 13.23
CA GLU A 221 -8.46 -7.32 13.97
C GLU A 221 -9.67 -6.43 14.20
N GLY A 222 -9.48 -5.17 14.58
CA GLY A 222 -10.56 -4.20 14.76
C GLY A 222 -11.16 -3.67 13.44
N ALA A 223 -10.66 -4.11 12.28
CA ALA A 223 -11.11 -3.74 10.94
C ALA A 223 -10.99 -4.93 9.98
N ALA A 224 -11.59 -6.09 10.33
CA ALA A 224 -11.45 -7.36 9.63
C ALA A 224 -12.79 -7.87 9.03
N PRO A 225 -13.48 -7.08 8.18
CA PRO A 225 -14.79 -7.46 7.65
C PRO A 225 -14.76 -8.72 6.79
N ILE A 226 -13.72 -8.93 5.96
CA ILE A 226 -13.62 -10.13 5.09
C ILE A 226 -13.44 -11.39 5.93
N VAL A 227 -12.61 -11.36 6.97
CA VAL A 227 -12.43 -12.50 7.88
C VAL A 227 -13.71 -12.80 8.66
N ARG A 228 -14.43 -11.76 9.08
CA ARG A 228 -15.68 -11.89 9.85
C ARG A 228 -16.90 -12.21 9.00
N GLY A 229 -16.83 -12.01 7.68
CA GLY A 229 -17.94 -12.24 6.75
C GLY A 229 -19.05 -11.17 6.79
N HIS A 230 -18.84 -10.04 7.48
CA HIS A 230 -19.79 -8.94 7.55
C HIS A 230 -19.10 -7.59 7.71
N VAL A 231 -19.79 -6.50 7.37
CA VAL A 231 -19.32 -5.12 7.52
C VAL A 231 -19.02 -4.81 8.99
N VAL A 232 -17.90 -4.13 9.25
CA VAL A 232 -17.53 -3.59 10.55
C VAL A 232 -17.92 -2.11 10.57
N GLU A 233 -19.00 -1.77 11.24
CA GLU A 233 -19.58 -0.41 11.25
C GLU A 233 -18.63 0.64 11.85
N LYS A 234 -17.88 0.28 12.88
CA LYS A 234 -16.92 1.14 13.56
C LYS A 234 -15.54 0.50 13.57
N PRO A 235 -14.82 0.53 12.44
CA PRO A 235 -13.49 -0.07 12.37
C PRO A 235 -12.49 0.76 13.19
N GLU A 236 -11.73 0.10 14.06
CA GLU A 236 -10.72 0.71 14.91
C GLU A 236 -9.40 -0.06 14.82
N THR A 237 -8.32 0.63 14.53
CA THR A 237 -6.95 0.09 14.52
C THR A 237 -5.94 1.25 14.43
N ILE A 238 -4.74 1.00 14.95
CA ILE A 238 -3.58 1.89 14.78
C ILE A 238 -3.09 1.92 13.32
N ALA A 239 -3.36 0.86 12.57
CA ALA A 239 -3.00 0.71 11.16
C ALA A 239 -3.99 1.49 10.25
N THR A 240 -3.96 2.83 10.36
CA THR A 240 -4.97 3.72 9.77
C THR A 240 -5.21 3.53 8.27
N ALA A 241 -4.20 3.12 7.50
CA ALA A 241 -4.34 2.90 6.05
C ALA A 241 -5.16 1.65 5.68
N ILE A 242 -5.38 0.72 6.64
CA ILE A 242 -6.25 -0.47 6.49
C ILE A 242 -7.45 -0.44 7.45
N ARG A 243 -7.76 0.70 8.08
CA ARG A 243 -8.94 0.91 8.93
C ARG A 243 -10.19 1.07 8.07
N ILE A 244 -10.61 -0.04 7.46
CA ILE A 244 -11.73 -0.10 6.51
C ILE A 244 -12.74 -1.15 6.98
N GLY A 245 -13.97 -0.71 7.22
CA GLY A 245 -15.05 -1.61 7.66
C GLY A 245 -15.86 -2.23 6.53
N ASN A 246 -15.83 -1.62 5.32
CA ASN A 246 -16.54 -2.09 4.13
C ASN A 246 -15.65 -1.96 2.88
N PRO A 247 -14.84 -2.96 2.55
CA PRO A 247 -13.89 -2.91 1.44
C PRO A 247 -14.57 -2.81 0.07
N ALA A 248 -14.17 -1.85 -0.75
CA ALA A 248 -14.72 -1.68 -2.11
C ALA A 248 -14.38 -2.86 -3.06
N SER A 249 -13.30 -3.59 -2.80
CA SER A 249 -12.89 -4.75 -3.62
C SER A 249 -13.07 -6.09 -2.87
N TRP A 250 -14.06 -6.19 -1.97
CA TRP A 250 -14.30 -7.36 -1.14
C TRP A 250 -14.32 -8.67 -1.93
N LYS A 251 -15.27 -8.82 -2.85
CA LYS A 251 -15.42 -10.04 -3.67
C LYS A 251 -14.17 -10.41 -4.45
N LYS A 252 -13.48 -9.40 -5.02
CA LYS A 252 -12.24 -9.63 -5.77
C LYS A 252 -11.07 -10.07 -4.87
N ALA A 253 -11.08 -9.70 -3.60
CA ALA A 253 -10.09 -10.21 -2.64
C ALA A 253 -10.39 -11.66 -2.26
N GLU A 254 -11.67 -12.02 -2.11
CA GLU A 254 -12.09 -13.42 -1.92
C GLU A 254 -11.73 -14.28 -3.14
N GLU A 255 -11.98 -13.79 -4.36
CA GLU A 255 -11.52 -14.45 -5.60
C GLU A 255 -9.99 -14.67 -5.59
N ALA A 256 -9.21 -13.64 -5.21
CA ALA A 256 -7.74 -13.76 -5.15
C ALA A 256 -7.30 -14.80 -4.10
N ARG A 257 -7.96 -14.85 -2.94
CA ARG A 257 -7.74 -15.86 -1.91
C ARG A 257 -8.05 -17.26 -2.43
N ASP A 258 -9.24 -17.46 -2.95
CA ASP A 258 -9.77 -18.78 -3.31
C ASP A 258 -9.08 -19.36 -4.55
N GLU A 259 -8.92 -18.58 -5.62
CA GLU A 259 -8.23 -19.00 -6.84
C GLU A 259 -6.74 -19.31 -6.60
N SER A 260 -6.08 -18.61 -5.67
CA SER A 260 -4.66 -18.84 -5.35
C SER A 260 -4.43 -20.00 -4.37
N GLY A 261 -5.48 -20.52 -3.75
CA GLY A 261 -5.36 -21.45 -2.62
C GLY A 261 -4.68 -20.82 -1.40
N GLY A 262 -4.83 -19.51 -1.27
CA GLY A 262 -4.29 -18.70 -0.18
C GLY A 262 -5.25 -18.50 0.98
N LEU A 263 -5.07 -17.40 1.73
CA LEU A 263 -5.95 -17.06 2.84
C LEU A 263 -6.09 -15.54 3.02
N ILE A 264 -7.13 -15.12 3.73
CA ILE A 264 -7.22 -13.80 4.36
C ILE A 264 -7.51 -14.03 5.83
N ASP A 265 -6.62 -13.52 6.70
CA ASP A 265 -6.70 -13.63 8.16
C ASP A 265 -6.56 -12.25 8.81
N MET A 266 -6.60 -12.18 10.11
CA MET A 266 -6.46 -10.94 10.87
C MET A 266 -5.29 -11.02 11.85
N VAL A 267 -4.73 -9.84 12.14
CA VAL A 267 -3.69 -9.62 13.13
C VAL A 267 -4.10 -8.48 14.07
N SER A 268 -3.75 -8.61 15.34
CA SER A 268 -4.04 -7.60 16.35
C SER A 268 -3.12 -6.38 16.20
N ASP A 269 -3.53 -5.25 16.77
CA ASP A 269 -2.70 -4.04 16.81
C ASP A 269 -1.37 -4.28 17.55
N GLN A 270 -1.35 -5.16 18.54
CA GLN A 270 -0.13 -5.53 19.25
C GLN A 270 0.84 -6.31 18.34
N GLU A 271 0.35 -7.28 17.58
CA GLU A 271 1.16 -8.02 16.59
C GLU A 271 1.68 -7.09 15.48
N ILE A 272 0.85 -6.15 15.02
CA ILE A 272 1.26 -5.13 14.04
C ILE A 272 2.39 -4.27 14.60
N LEU A 273 2.27 -3.74 15.82
CA LEU A 273 3.30 -2.91 16.44
C LEU A 273 4.60 -3.67 16.72
N ALA A 274 4.51 -4.92 17.14
CA ALA A 274 5.67 -5.77 17.33
C ALA A 274 6.43 -6.00 16.02
N ALA A 275 5.71 -6.34 14.94
CA ALA A 275 6.29 -6.51 13.60
C ALA A 275 6.84 -5.20 13.03
N TYR A 276 6.15 -4.08 13.26
CA TYR A 276 6.56 -2.74 12.87
C TYR A 276 7.92 -2.35 13.46
N LYS A 277 8.09 -2.56 14.77
CA LYS A 277 9.36 -2.33 15.46
C LYS A 277 10.43 -3.30 14.98
N LEU A 278 10.10 -4.59 14.90
CA LEU A 278 11.03 -5.65 14.51
C LEU A 278 11.64 -5.41 13.13
N VAL A 279 10.83 -5.08 12.10
CA VAL A 279 11.36 -4.84 10.75
C VAL A 279 12.29 -3.63 10.69
N ALA A 280 12.00 -2.58 11.46
CA ALA A 280 12.87 -1.41 11.54
C ALA A 280 14.21 -1.73 12.22
N GLU A 281 14.19 -2.49 13.31
CA GLU A 281 15.38 -2.85 14.09
C GLU A 281 16.26 -3.94 13.43
N THR A 282 15.66 -4.84 12.66
CA THR A 282 16.39 -5.92 12.00
C THR A 282 16.87 -5.58 10.59
N GLU A 283 16.03 -4.95 9.80
CA GLU A 283 16.32 -4.69 8.38
C GLU A 283 16.58 -3.22 8.05
N GLY A 284 16.42 -2.30 9.03
CA GLY A 284 16.55 -0.86 8.79
C GLY A 284 15.44 -0.30 7.88
N VAL A 285 14.32 -1.00 7.77
CA VAL A 285 13.21 -0.62 6.87
C VAL A 285 12.10 0.04 7.67
N PHE A 286 11.91 1.34 7.45
CA PHE A 286 10.88 2.13 8.13
C PHE A 286 9.62 2.21 7.26
N CYS A 287 8.62 1.41 7.58
CA CYS A 287 7.33 1.37 6.87
C CYS A 287 6.18 1.92 7.74
N GLU A 288 5.01 2.21 7.16
CA GLU A 288 3.83 2.58 7.94
C GLU A 288 3.27 1.38 8.72
N PRO A 289 2.56 1.57 9.87
CA PRO A 289 2.03 0.45 10.66
C PRO A 289 1.17 -0.52 9.86
N ALA A 290 0.35 -0.02 8.92
CA ALA A 290 -0.45 -0.87 8.04
C ALA A 290 0.39 -1.85 7.21
N SER A 291 1.59 -1.46 6.80
CA SER A 291 2.52 -2.31 6.07
C SER A 291 2.98 -3.50 6.89
N ALA A 292 3.22 -3.28 8.19
CA ALA A 292 3.69 -4.30 9.10
C ALA A 292 2.67 -5.43 9.34
N ALA A 293 1.39 -5.24 8.99
CA ALA A 293 0.39 -6.28 9.07
C ALA A 293 0.73 -7.51 8.21
N SER A 294 1.41 -7.32 7.07
CA SER A 294 1.90 -8.44 6.25
C SER A 294 2.96 -9.27 6.97
N ILE A 295 3.88 -8.63 7.67
CA ILE A 295 4.94 -9.27 8.45
C ILE A 295 4.36 -9.94 9.70
N ALA A 296 3.49 -9.25 10.44
CA ALA A 296 2.79 -9.80 11.60
C ALA A 296 2.03 -11.08 11.23
N GLY A 297 1.35 -11.05 10.09
CA GLY A 297 0.64 -12.21 9.56
C GLY A 297 1.56 -13.36 9.19
N VAL A 298 2.70 -13.10 8.57
CA VAL A 298 3.70 -14.14 8.27
C VAL A 298 4.25 -14.74 9.56
N ILE A 299 4.58 -13.94 10.58
CA ILE A 299 5.02 -14.42 11.90
C ILE A 299 3.95 -15.31 12.53
N LYS A 300 2.69 -14.89 12.51
CA LYS A 300 1.55 -15.65 13.04
C LYS A 300 1.40 -16.99 12.30
N LYS A 301 1.39 -16.99 10.99
CA LYS A 301 1.23 -18.21 10.18
C LYS A 301 2.41 -19.17 10.27
N ASN A 302 3.61 -18.65 10.49
CA ASN A 302 4.75 -19.52 10.77
C ASN A 302 4.59 -20.28 12.10
N LYS A 303 4.10 -19.62 13.14
CA LYS A 303 3.81 -20.29 14.44
C LYS A 303 2.75 -21.38 14.30
N GLU A 304 1.87 -21.26 13.32
CA GLU A 304 0.85 -22.26 12.97
C GLU A 304 1.38 -23.37 12.04
N GLY A 305 2.68 -23.35 11.68
CA GLY A 305 3.32 -24.37 10.86
C GLY A 305 3.03 -24.29 9.36
N MET A 306 2.63 -23.10 8.85
CA MET A 306 2.25 -22.94 7.45
C MET A 306 3.43 -23.02 6.46
N PHE A 307 4.61 -22.57 6.86
CA PHE A 307 5.74 -22.41 5.95
C PHE A 307 6.78 -23.53 6.12
N HIS A 308 7.36 -23.95 5.01
CA HIS A 308 8.32 -25.03 4.93
C HIS A 308 9.68 -24.55 4.41
N GLU A 309 10.70 -25.38 4.57
CA GLU A 309 12.02 -25.14 4.02
C GLU A 309 11.97 -24.93 2.50
N GLY A 310 12.67 -23.91 2.01
CA GLY A 310 12.71 -23.54 0.61
C GLY A 310 11.58 -22.61 0.15
N ASP A 311 10.57 -22.34 0.99
CA ASP A 311 9.51 -21.38 0.63
C ASP A 311 10.07 -19.97 0.43
N VAL A 312 9.60 -19.32 -0.61
CA VAL A 312 9.89 -17.92 -0.93
C VAL A 312 8.66 -17.08 -0.61
N ILE A 313 8.80 -16.19 0.36
CA ILE A 313 7.72 -15.31 0.83
C ILE A 313 8.07 -13.87 0.51
N VAL A 314 7.14 -13.15 -0.13
CA VAL A 314 7.24 -11.71 -0.35
C VAL A 314 6.22 -11.01 0.53
N CYS A 315 6.66 -10.06 1.35
CA CYS A 315 5.79 -9.14 2.11
C CYS A 315 5.76 -7.78 1.42
N THR A 316 4.59 -7.29 1.04
CA THR A 316 4.44 -5.91 0.53
C THR A 316 4.36 -4.92 1.68
N LEU A 317 5.29 -3.95 1.70
CA LEU A 317 5.29 -2.79 2.59
C LEU A 317 4.70 -1.60 1.84
N THR A 318 3.44 -1.32 2.12
CA THR A 318 2.56 -0.46 1.31
C THR A 318 2.90 1.02 1.32
N GLY A 319 3.50 1.51 2.43
CA GLY A 319 3.84 2.92 2.59
C GLY A 319 5.05 3.13 3.50
N HIS A 320 5.65 4.29 3.39
CA HIS A 320 6.79 4.71 4.20
C HIS A 320 6.36 5.10 5.62
N GLY A 321 7.22 4.87 6.62
CA GLY A 321 6.94 5.19 8.03
C GLY A 321 6.64 6.66 8.30
N LEU A 322 7.23 7.57 7.55
CA LEU A 322 6.96 9.01 7.65
C LEU A 322 5.51 9.41 7.27
N LYS A 323 4.71 8.49 6.74
CA LYS A 323 3.26 8.70 6.52
C LYS A 323 2.46 8.66 7.82
N ASP A 324 3.00 8.05 8.87
CA ASP A 324 2.39 7.94 10.19
C ASP A 324 3.44 8.06 11.32
N PRO A 325 4.10 9.23 11.48
CA PRO A 325 5.18 9.42 12.45
C PRO A 325 4.71 9.35 13.91
N GLU A 326 3.43 9.64 14.17
CA GLU A 326 2.89 9.62 15.54
C GLU A 326 2.95 8.22 16.17
N ASN A 327 2.67 7.17 15.39
CA ASN A 327 2.78 5.81 15.87
C ASN A 327 4.24 5.38 16.08
N ALA A 328 5.17 5.86 15.25
CA ALA A 328 6.60 5.64 15.48
C ALA A 328 7.06 6.21 16.83
N ILE A 329 6.68 7.47 17.12
CA ILE A 329 7.03 8.15 18.38
C ILE A 329 6.45 7.39 19.58
N LYS A 330 5.21 6.88 19.48
CA LYS A 330 4.55 6.15 20.59
C LYS A 330 5.25 4.84 20.98
N VAL A 331 5.87 4.16 20.02
CA VAL A 331 6.54 2.87 20.26
C VAL A 331 8.05 2.98 20.45
N SER A 332 8.61 4.17 20.25
CA SER A 332 10.02 4.45 20.43
C SER A 332 10.34 4.80 21.89
N GLU A 333 11.57 4.52 22.29
CA GLU A 333 12.09 4.98 23.58
C GLU A 333 12.19 6.52 23.60
N LYS A 334 11.89 7.10 24.74
CA LYS A 334 12.03 8.55 24.91
C LYS A 334 13.52 8.93 24.94
N PRO A 335 13.89 10.05 24.31
CA PRO A 335 15.26 10.56 24.39
C PRO A 335 15.69 10.77 25.85
N VAL A 336 16.90 10.34 26.19
CA VAL A 336 17.52 10.59 27.49
C VAL A 336 18.29 11.90 27.43
N THR A 337 18.06 12.80 28.39
CA THR A 337 18.82 14.04 28.52
C THR A 337 19.94 13.84 29.57
N LEU A 338 21.16 14.09 29.15
CA LEU A 338 22.35 13.98 30.01
C LEU A 338 23.12 15.30 30.01
N PRO A 339 23.87 15.61 31.09
CA PRO A 339 24.82 16.70 31.07
C PRO A 339 25.93 16.39 30.03
N VAL A 340 26.60 17.44 29.54
CA VAL A 340 27.74 17.29 28.60
C VAL A 340 28.95 16.75 29.41
N ASN A 341 28.91 15.46 29.72
CA ASN A 341 29.92 14.76 30.51
C ASN A 341 30.19 13.39 29.91
N LEU A 342 31.45 13.13 29.54
CA LEU A 342 31.87 11.89 28.90
C LEU A 342 31.49 10.65 29.71
N LYS A 343 31.70 10.68 31.02
CA LYS A 343 31.47 9.52 31.93
C LYS A 343 29.97 9.15 31.96
N GLU A 344 29.09 10.13 32.04
CA GLU A 344 27.63 9.90 32.08
C GLU A 344 27.14 9.38 30.72
N VAL A 345 27.68 9.87 29.60
CA VAL A 345 27.35 9.40 28.26
C VAL A 345 27.81 7.96 28.06
N LEU A 346 29.08 7.62 28.41
CA LEU A 346 29.62 6.26 28.29
C LEU A 346 28.82 5.24 29.10
N LYS A 347 28.38 5.61 30.30
CA LYS A 347 27.55 4.73 31.15
C LYS A 347 26.23 4.35 30.45
N VAL A 348 25.60 5.29 29.74
CA VAL A 348 24.37 5.00 28.98
C VAL A 348 24.66 4.20 27.73
N LEU A 349 25.81 4.40 27.10
CA LEU A 349 26.28 3.63 25.94
C LEU A 349 26.72 2.19 26.29
N GLY A 350 26.84 1.85 27.58
CA GLY A 350 27.28 0.53 28.01
C GLY A 350 28.78 0.30 27.95
N PHE A 351 29.59 1.38 28.01
CA PHE A 351 31.07 1.37 28.01
C PHE A 351 31.64 1.78 29.37
#